data_b8e425a8c6d991f877d789e6a96b2f38
#
_entry.id   b8e425a8c6d991f877d789e6a96b2f38
#
_cell.length_a   1.000
_cell.length_b   1.000
_cell.length_c   1.000
_cell.angle_alpha   90.00
_cell.angle_beta   90.00
_cell.angle_gamma   90.00
#
_symmetry.space_group_name_H-M   'P 1'
#
loop_
_entity.id
_entity.type
_entity.pdbx_description
1 polymer ?
#
loop_
_entity_poly.entity_id
_entity_poly.type
_entity_poly.pdbx_seq_one_letter_code
_entity_poly.pdbx_strand_id
1 'polypeptide(L)'
;MRGGVEQTIPAEELVAGDEIVVRPGERIPADGVVLSGTTSVDESAITGEPIPVEKQAGDKVTSATINKQGSIHFRAERVGEDTTISQIIRLVDEASASKAPIARTADKIAGIFVPAVITIAVIAGGVWLAMGASVEFAFSIAICILVISCPCALGLATPVAIMVGTGKGAENGILIKSGEALEIAQSVDTVVMDKTGTITEGRPEVTVIVTADGVAEQQLLSFAAGLEQGSEHPLAEAVMTVAKAKGIAPQAMMDFRALFGRGVEAKADGHAYAAGNAKLMEEKGIDLSPYEDKLAAFADDGCTPLIFAEDDRVIGILAAADVEKATSREAIARFHEMGIEVVMLTGDNARTAEAIRRRMGIEKVIAGVLPENKAAHIKKLQSEGHRVAMIGDGINDAPALAQADLGIAIGAGTDVAIESADAVLMKSDLLDAVSAIRLSKAVLKNIKENLFWALIYNVICIPLAAGILYPAFGIKLSPIIG
;
A
#
# COMPACT_ATOMS: atom_id res chain seq x y z
N MET A 1 -23.05 -18.70 17.21
CA MET A 1 -23.15 -19.91 18.08
C MET A 1 -22.76 -19.53 19.48
N ARG A 2 -23.65 -19.64 20.44
CA ARG A 2 -23.34 -19.46 21.87
C ARG A 2 -23.77 -20.70 22.63
N GLY A 3 -22.86 -21.32 23.38
CA GLY A 3 -23.12 -22.58 24.08
C GLY A 3 -23.56 -23.76 23.21
N GLY A 4 -23.12 -23.82 21.95
CA GLY A 4 -23.46 -24.84 20.97
C GLY A 4 -24.83 -24.68 20.31
N VAL A 5 -25.56 -23.59 20.59
CA VAL A 5 -26.88 -23.30 20.01
C VAL A 5 -26.77 -22.10 19.09
N GLU A 6 -27.33 -22.22 17.88
CA GLU A 6 -27.45 -21.10 16.94
C GLU A 6 -28.49 -20.10 17.44
N GLN A 7 -28.08 -18.82 17.54
CA GLN A 7 -28.96 -17.70 17.95
C GLN A 7 -28.75 -16.54 16.98
N THR A 8 -29.83 -15.88 16.61
CA THR A 8 -29.76 -14.63 15.84
C THR A 8 -29.68 -13.48 16.84
N ILE A 9 -28.61 -12.70 16.74
CA ILE A 9 -28.37 -11.52 17.59
C ILE A 9 -28.07 -10.30 16.70
N PRO A 10 -28.30 -9.06 17.17
CA PRO A 10 -27.83 -7.86 16.51
C PRO A 10 -26.30 -7.86 16.35
N ALA A 11 -25.80 -7.27 15.26
CA ALA A 11 -24.35 -7.21 15.02
C ALA A 11 -23.59 -6.44 16.12
N GLU A 12 -24.26 -5.48 16.77
CA GLU A 12 -23.71 -4.68 17.87
C GLU A 12 -23.49 -5.50 19.17
N GLU A 13 -24.10 -6.68 19.27
CA GLU A 13 -23.93 -7.60 20.42
C GLU A 13 -22.86 -8.66 20.19
N LEU A 14 -22.20 -8.64 19.00
CA LEU A 14 -21.09 -9.54 18.72
C LEU A 14 -19.87 -9.20 19.58
N VAL A 15 -19.22 -10.24 20.09
CA VAL A 15 -17.96 -10.12 20.83
C VAL A 15 -16.87 -10.97 20.17
N ALA A 16 -15.62 -10.55 20.34
CA ALA A 16 -14.49 -11.34 19.87
C ALA A 16 -14.50 -12.73 20.51
N GLY A 17 -14.31 -13.77 19.69
CA GLY A 17 -14.42 -15.17 20.08
C GLY A 17 -15.78 -15.81 19.76
N ASP A 18 -16.82 -15.04 19.40
CA ASP A 18 -18.08 -15.61 18.94
C ASP A 18 -17.88 -16.42 17.67
N GLU A 19 -18.52 -17.58 17.59
CA GLU A 19 -18.56 -18.40 16.39
C GLU A 19 -19.79 -18.04 15.57
N ILE A 20 -19.59 -17.64 14.32
CA ILE A 20 -20.61 -17.09 13.44
C ILE A 20 -20.81 -18.00 12.24
N VAL A 21 -22.06 -18.23 11.88
CA VAL A 21 -22.48 -18.97 10.68
C VAL A 21 -22.89 -17.95 9.62
N VAL A 22 -22.31 -18.02 8.43
CA VAL A 22 -22.67 -17.17 7.28
C VAL A 22 -23.10 -18.05 6.11
N ARG A 23 -24.29 -17.76 5.61
CA ARG A 23 -24.94 -18.48 4.52
C ARG A 23 -24.76 -17.73 3.19
N PRO A 24 -25.01 -18.38 2.05
CA PRO A 24 -24.97 -17.72 0.74
C PRO A 24 -25.87 -16.48 0.69
N GLY A 25 -25.33 -15.39 0.18
CA GLY A 25 -26.02 -14.10 0.07
C GLY A 25 -25.92 -13.21 1.32
N GLU A 26 -25.44 -13.73 2.45
CA GLU A 26 -25.29 -12.95 3.67
C GLU A 26 -23.99 -12.14 3.67
N ARG A 27 -24.01 -11.00 4.36
CA ARG A 27 -22.80 -10.21 4.65
C ARG A 27 -22.08 -10.80 5.84
N ILE A 28 -20.75 -10.78 5.78
CA ILE A 28 -19.88 -11.14 6.90
C ILE A 28 -19.89 -9.98 7.89
N PRO A 29 -20.34 -10.20 9.15
CA PRO A 29 -20.60 -9.11 10.09
C PRO A 29 -19.37 -8.66 10.88
N ALA A 30 -18.30 -9.43 10.90
CA ALA A 30 -17.08 -9.20 11.68
C ALA A 30 -15.85 -9.75 10.97
N ASP A 31 -14.65 -9.28 11.32
CA ASP A 31 -13.41 -9.90 10.82
C ASP A 31 -13.11 -11.15 11.65
N GLY A 32 -12.55 -12.18 11.01
CA GLY A 32 -12.25 -13.41 11.71
C GLY A 32 -11.58 -14.47 10.85
N VAL A 33 -11.52 -15.70 11.40
CA VAL A 33 -10.90 -16.85 10.75
C VAL A 33 -11.91 -17.96 10.57
N VAL A 34 -11.98 -18.52 9.37
CA VAL A 34 -12.86 -19.65 9.04
C VAL A 34 -12.45 -20.88 9.84
N LEU A 35 -13.40 -21.46 10.58
CA LEU A 35 -13.20 -22.68 11.34
C LEU A 35 -13.56 -23.93 10.53
N SER A 36 -14.62 -23.83 9.70
CA SER A 36 -15.09 -24.95 8.88
C SER A 36 -15.96 -24.46 7.73
N GLY A 37 -16.07 -25.28 6.70
CA GLY A 37 -16.79 -24.98 5.47
C GLY A 37 -15.88 -24.40 4.39
N THR A 38 -16.45 -24.24 3.19
CA THR A 38 -15.82 -23.56 2.06
C THR A 38 -16.81 -22.59 1.44
N THR A 39 -16.31 -21.48 0.96
CA THR A 39 -17.16 -20.41 0.39
C THR A 39 -16.41 -19.62 -0.66
N SER A 40 -17.15 -18.86 -1.44
CA SER A 40 -16.63 -17.83 -2.36
C SER A 40 -17.13 -16.48 -1.87
N VAL A 41 -16.23 -15.59 -1.49
CA VAL A 41 -16.52 -14.28 -0.89
C VAL A 41 -16.23 -13.16 -1.87
N ASP A 42 -17.19 -12.28 -2.07
CA ASP A 42 -17.03 -11.03 -2.81
C ASP A 42 -16.43 -9.96 -1.88
N GLU A 43 -15.16 -9.68 -2.09
CA GLU A 43 -14.41 -8.69 -1.32
C GLU A 43 -14.30 -7.34 -2.06
N SER A 44 -15.06 -7.14 -3.14
CA SER A 44 -14.98 -5.95 -3.99
C SER A 44 -15.24 -4.63 -3.26
N ALA A 45 -16.04 -4.65 -2.21
CA ALA A 45 -16.29 -3.47 -1.37
C ALA A 45 -15.03 -2.98 -0.62
N ILE A 46 -14.03 -3.85 -0.42
CA ILE A 46 -12.80 -3.55 0.32
C ILE A 46 -11.59 -3.48 -0.61
N THR A 47 -11.46 -4.46 -1.49
CA THR A 47 -10.31 -4.57 -2.40
C THR A 47 -10.53 -3.88 -3.74
N GLY A 48 -11.79 -3.64 -4.12
CA GLY A 48 -12.15 -3.17 -5.47
C GLY A 48 -12.06 -4.24 -6.55
N GLU A 49 -11.78 -5.52 -6.21
CA GLU A 49 -11.71 -6.62 -7.17
C GLU A 49 -13.06 -7.31 -7.36
N PRO A 50 -13.55 -7.42 -8.62
CA PRO A 50 -14.86 -7.99 -8.88
C PRO A 50 -14.91 -9.52 -8.81
N ILE A 51 -13.75 -10.19 -8.76
CA ILE A 51 -13.68 -11.66 -8.76
C ILE A 51 -13.78 -12.15 -7.32
N PRO A 52 -14.78 -12.99 -6.99
CA PRO A 52 -14.90 -13.56 -5.66
C PRO A 52 -13.70 -14.46 -5.30
N VAL A 53 -13.26 -14.40 -4.05
CA VAL A 53 -12.12 -15.16 -3.52
C VAL A 53 -12.63 -16.41 -2.81
N GLU A 54 -12.06 -17.56 -3.11
CA GLU A 54 -12.35 -18.79 -2.38
C GLU A 54 -11.74 -18.75 -0.98
N LYS A 55 -12.52 -19.18 0.03
CA LYS A 55 -12.13 -19.25 1.44
C LYS A 55 -12.43 -20.64 1.99
N GLN A 56 -11.49 -21.15 2.77
CA GLN A 56 -11.58 -22.47 3.44
C GLN A 56 -11.13 -22.34 4.90
N ALA A 57 -11.20 -23.44 5.64
CA ALA A 57 -10.77 -23.46 7.03
C ALA A 57 -9.32 -22.96 7.20
N GLY A 58 -9.12 -22.00 8.09
CA GLY A 58 -7.85 -21.29 8.33
C GLY A 58 -7.72 -19.95 7.61
N ASP A 59 -8.54 -19.67 6.61
CA ASP A 59 -8.49 -18.40 5.88
C ASP A 59 -9.18 -17.26 6.66
N LYS A 60 -8.68 -16.06 6.45
CA LYS A 60 -9.29 -14.84 7.02
C LYS A 60 -10.50 -14.39 6.20
N VAL A 61 -11.52 -13.91 6.89
CA VAL A 61 -12.69 -13.26 6.32
C VAL A 61 -12.84 -11.86 6.91
N THR A 62 -13.33 -10.94 6.09
CA THR A 62 -13.40 -9.52 6.43
C THR A 62 -14.84 -9.03 6.47
N SER A 63 -15.14 -8.20 7.44
CA SER A 63 -16.46 -7.58 7.61
C SER A 63 -16.90 -6.80 6.36
N ALA A 64 -18.22 -6.66 6.17
CA ALA A 64 -18.88 -6.01 5.05
C ALA A 64 -18.72 -6.72 3.68
N THR A 65 -17.94 -7.78 3.55
CA THR A 65 -17.86 -8.63 2.35
C THR A 65 -19.08 -9.54 2.24
N ILE A 66 -19.35 -10.07 1.05
CA ILE A 66 -20.57 -10.85 0.79
C ILE A 66 -20.21 -12.30 0.46
N ASN A 67 -20.76 -13.22 1.23
CA ASN A 67 -20.68 -14.63 0.90
C ASN A 67 -21.54 -14.95 -0.33
N LYS A 68 -20.95 -15.41 -1.44
CA LYS A 68 -21.67 -15.73 -2.70
C LYS A 68 -22.14 -17.17 -2.75
N GLN A 69 -21.32 -18.13 -2.35
CA GLN A 69 -21.60 -19.56 -2.47
C GLN A 69 -21.03 -20.31 -1.28
N GLY A 70 -21.69 -21.38 -0.89
CA GLY A 70 -21.26 -22.17 0.25
C GLY A 70 -21.66 -21.57 1.60
N SER A 71 -21.37 -22.27 2.68
CA SER A 71 -21.64 -21.83 4.05
C SER A 71 -20.40 -22.05 4.89
N ILE A 72 -20.03 -21.06 5.69
CA ILE A 72 -18.88 -21.12 6.58
C ILE A 72 -19.28 -20.88 8.01
N HIS A 73 -18.51 -21.50 8.91
CA HIS A 73 -18.43 -21.13 10.31
C HIS A 73 -17.10 -20.45 10.52
N PHE A 74 -17.09 -19.24 11.08
CA PHE A 74 -15.89 -18.52 11.39
C PHE A 74 -15.92 -17.98 12.82
N ARG A 75 -14.75 -17.78 13.40
CA ARG A 75 -14.59 -17.17 14.71
C ARG A 75 -14.28 -15.70 14.53
N ALA A 76 -15.09 -14.84 15.16
CA ALA A 76 -14.85 -13.41 15.18
C ALA A 76 -13.58 -13.07 15.95
N GLU A 77 -12.68 -12.30 15.34
CA GLU A 77 -11.47 -11.77 15.97
C GLU A 77 -11.61 -10.27 16.27
N ARG A 78 -12.20 -9.51 15.32
CA ARG A 78 -12.48 -8.08 15.48
C ARG A 78 -13.95 -7.79 15.21
N VAL A 79 -14.56 -7.01 16.08
CA VAL A 79 -15.99 -6.70 16.05
C VAL A 79 -16.25 -5.19 16.21
N GLY A 80 -17.39 -4.70 15.76
CA GLY A 80 -17.81 -3.32 15.96
C GLY A 80 -16.82 -2.32 15.33
N GLU A 81 -16.33 -1.39 16.15
CA GLU A 81 -15.41 -0.32 15.70
C GLU A 81 -14.01 -0.82 15.31
N ASP A 82 -13.62 -2.01 15.79
CA ASP A 82 -12.30 -2.59 15.50
C ASP A 82 -12.27 -3.37 14.17
N THR A 83 -13.41 -3.50 13.47
CA THR A 83 -13.46 -4.17 12.18
C THR A 83 -12.71 -3.39 11.10
N THR A 84 -12.20 -4.08 10.10
CA THR A 84 -11.48 -3.49 8.95
C THR A 84 -12.34 -2.41 8.27
N ILE A 85 -13.62 -2.66 8.06
CA ILE A 85 -14.51 -1.65 7.44
C ILE A 85 -14.67 -0.41 8.30
N SER A 86 -14.79 -0.55 9.62
CA SER A 86 -14.90 0.59 10.55
C SER A 86 -13.61 1.41 10.57
N GLN A 87 -12.45 0.77 10.50
CA GLN A 87 -11.16 1.44 10.37
C GLN A 87 -11.05 2.20 9.05
N ILE A 88 -11.49 1.61 7.92
CA ILE A 88 -11.53 2.28 6.62
C ILE A 88 -12.40 3.53 6.68
N ILE A 89 -13.61 3.42 7.24
CA ILE A 89 -14.54 4.56 7.39
C ILE A 89 -13.87 5.67 8.21
N ARG A 90 -13.27 5.32 9.36
CA ARG A 90 -12.58 6.28 10.23
C ARG A 90 -11.43 6.99 9.49
N LEU A 91 -10.59 6.26 8.73
CA LEU A 91 -9.51 6.84 7.97
C LEU A 91 -9.99 7.83 6.89
N VAL A 92 -11.10 7.50 6.21
CA VAL A 92 -11.71 8.40 5.21
C VAL A 92 -12.27 9.65 5.87
N ASP A 93 -12.92 9.52 7.03
CA ASP A 93 -13.44 10.65 7.79
C ASP A 93 -12.33 11.55 8.32
N GLU A 94 -11.27 10.98 8.90
CA GLU A 94 -10.08 11.71 9.37
C GLU A 94 -9.39 12.45 8.21
N ALA A 95 -9.22 11.80 7.06
CA ALA A 95 -8.65 12.42 5.87
C ALA A 95 -9.50 13.60 5.38
N SER A 96 -10.82 13.43 5.39
CA SER A 96 -11.77 14.49 4.97
C SER A 96 -11.79 15.67 5.93
N ALA A 97 -11.60 15.44 7.23
CA ALA A 97 -11.54 16.47 8.26
C ALA A 97 -10.19 17.18 8.32
N SER A 98 -9.11 16.57 7.78
CA SER A 98 -7.77 17.16 7.83
C SER A 98 -7.63 18.34 6.88
N LYS A 99 -7.00 19.44 7.35
CA LYS A 99 -6.73 20.62 6.52
C LYS A 99 -5.41 20.45 5.75
N ALA A 100 -5.50 20.19 4.46
CA ALA A 100 -4.35 20.19 3.56
C ALA A 100 -3.67 21.59 3.52
N PRO A 101 -2.35 21.69 3.29
CA PRO A 101 -1.62 22.95 3.16
C PRO A 101 -2.22 23.91 2.12
N ILE A 102 -2.74 23.39 1.01
CA ILE A 102 -3.42 24.19 -0.01
C ILE A 102 -4.68 24.88 0.52
N ALA A 103 -5.39 24.27 1.47
CA ALA A 103 -6.54 24.91 2.14
C ALA A 103 -6.10 26.11 2.99
N ARG A 104 -4.96 26.01 3.70
CA ARG A 104 -4.37 27.13 4.45
C ARG A 104 -3.97 28.28 3.53
N THR A 105 -3.52 27.98 2.30
CA THR A 105 -3.21 28.99 1.29
C THR A 105 -4.48 29.67 0.79
N ALA A 106 -5.56 28.94 0.55
CA ALA A 106 -6.86 29.49 0.19
C ALA A 106 -7.42 30.41 1.31
N ASP A 107 -7.31 29.99 2.58
CA ASP A 107 -7.70 30.81 3.74
C ASP A 107 -6.90 32.12 3.81
N LYS A 108 -5.58 32.10 3.54
CA LYS A 108 -4.78 33.36 3.48
C LYS A 108 -5.22 34.29 2.35
N ILE A 109 -5.50 33.74 1.17
CA ILE A 109 -6.01 34.50 0.03
C ILE A 109 -7.34 35.15 0.40
N ALA A 110 -8.27 34.40 1.00
CA ALA A 110 -9.56 34.93 1.45
C ALA A 110 -9.39 36.03 2.51
N GLY A 111 -8.43 35.87 3.43
CA GLY A 111 -8.11 36.87 4.46
C GLY A 111 -7.63 38.23 3.92
N ILE A 112 -7.03 38.25 2.72
CA ILE A 112 -6.63 39.50 2.02
C ILE A 112 -7.77 39.96 1.11
N PHE A 113 -8.43 39.02 0.42
CA PHE A 113 -9.46 39.34 -0.57
C PHE A 113 -10.68 40.03 0.05
N VAL A 114 -11.18 39.58 1.20
CA VAL A 114 -12.38 40.16 1.83
C VAL A 114 -12.19 41.64 2.22
N PRO A 115 -11.11 42.02 2.94
CA PRO A 115 -10.86 43.46 3.21
C PRO A 115 -10.70 44.31 1.94
N ALA A 116 -10.05 43.77 0.91
CA ALA A 116 -9.88 44.44 -0.36
C ALA A 116 -11.24 44.72 -1.05
N VAL A 117 -12.11 43.71 -1.09
CA VAL A 117 -13.46 43.87 -1.65
C VAL A 117 -14.31 44.89 -0.88
N ILE A 118 -14.27 44.86 0.46
CA ILE A 118 -14.96 45.87 1.28
C ILE A 118 -14.46 47.27 0.94
N THR A 119 -13.15 47.45 0.82
CA THR A 119 -12.54 48.73 0.45
C THR A 119 -13.01 49.18 -0.94
N ILE A 120 -13.01 48.29 -1.92
CA ILE A 120 -13.49 48.55 -3.28
C ILE A 120 -14.98 48.96 -3.25
N ALA A 121 -15.81 48.28 -2.50
CA ALA A 121 -17.24 48.57 -2.39
C ALA A 121 -17.48 50.00 -1.80
N VAL A 122 -16.74 50.35 -0.73
CA VAL A 122 -16.82 51.68 -0.13
C VAL A 122 -16.33 52.78 -1.09
N ILE A 123 -15.20 52.55 -1.75
CA ILE A 123 -14.67 53.49 -2.74
C ILE A 123 -15.65 53.65 -3.91
N ALA A 124 -16.17 52.58 -4.49
CA ALA A 124 -17.11 52.64 -5.59
C ALA A 124 -18.40 53.39 -5.23
N GLY A 125 -18.97 53.10 -4.03
CA GLY A 125 -20.12 53.82 -3.51
C GLY A 125 -19.84 55.31 -3.33
N GLY A 126 -18.67 55.67 -2.76
CA GLY A 126 -18.21 57.07 -2.60
C GLY A 126 -18.03 57.79 -3.93
N VAL A 127 -17.43 57.14 -4.93
CA VAL A 127 -17.27 57.74 -6.29
C VAL A 127 -18.62 58.01 -6.92
N TRP A 128 -19.59 57.12 -6.86
CA TRP A 128 -20.92 57.34 -7.43
C TRP A 128 -21.67 58.47 -6.72
N LEU A 129 -21.54 58.60 -5.40
CA LEU A 129 -22.09 59.75 -4.67
C LEU A 129 -21.44 61.07 -5.10
N ALA A 130 -20.11 61.09 -5.25
CA ALA A 130 -19.38 62.23 -5.72
C ALA A 130 -19.74 62.67 -7.17
N MET A 131 -20.13 61.72 -8.00
CA MET A 131 -20.64 61.89 -9.34
C MET A 131 -22.11 62.37 -9.39
N GLY A 132 -22.76 62.56 -8.23
CA GLY A 132 -24.13 62.98 -8.13
C GLY A 132 -25.21 61.92 -8.25
N ALA A 133 -24.85 60.70 -8.14
CA ALA A 133 -25.83 59.56 -8.09
C ALA A 133 -26.61 59.59 -6.76
N SER A 134 -27.83 59.01 -6.76
CA SER A 134 -28.61 58.89 -5.54
C SER A 134 -27.94 57.98 -4.52
N VAL A 135 -28.21 58.19 -3.24
CA VAL A 135 -27.72 57.32 -2.13
C VAL A 135 -28.15 55.89 -2.33
N GLU A 136 -29.37 55.69 -2.79
CA GLU A 136 -29.93 54.37 -3.08
C GLU A 136 -29.13 53.65 -4.19
N PHE A 137 -28.75 54.38 -5.26
CA PHE A 137 -27.94 53.83 -6.34
C PHE A 137 -26.52 53.46 -5.86
N ALA A 138 -25.86 54.36 -5.16
CA ALA A 138 -24.51 54.15 -4.64
C ALA A 138 -24.47 52.97 -3.65
N PHE A 139 -25.47 52.88 -2.77
CA PHE A 139 -25.61 51.78 -1.83
C PHE A 139 -25.90 50.44 -2.53
N SER A 140 -26.73 50.46 -3.58
CA SER A 140 -27.00 49.28 -4.42
C SER A 140 -25.72 48.78 -5.12
N ILE A 141 -24.83 49.65 -5.60
CA ILE A 141 -23.54 49.28 -6.18
C ILE A 141 -22.64 48.65 -5.12
N ALA A 142 -22.51 49.25 -3.94
CA ALA A 142 -21.69 48.69 -2.87
C ALA A 142 -22.17 47.30 -2.43
N ILE A 143 -23.48 47.13 -2.24
CA ILE A 143 -24.07 45.82 -1.93
C ILE A 143 -23.81 44.82 -3.07
N CYS A 144 -23.97 45.22 -4.33
CA CYS A 144 -23.75 44.33 -5.47
C CYS A 144 -22.30 43.81 -5.50
N ILE A 145 -21.31 44.66 -5.26
CA ILE A 145 -19.91 44.26 -5.14
C ILE A 145 -19.74 43.26 -4.01
N LEU A 146 -20.27 43.51 -2.82
CA LEU A 146 -20.12 42.61 -1.67
C LEU A 146 -20.77 41.24 -1.88
N VAL A 147 -21.95 41.20 -2.49
CA VAL A 147 -22.68 39.94 -2.74
C VAL A 147 -22.00 39.12 -3.82
N ILE A 148 -21.65 39.73 -4.95
CA ILE A 148 -21.00 39.06 -6.08
C ILE A 148 -19.61 38.52 -5.69
N SER A 149 -18.92 39.25 -4.81
CA SER A 149 -17.56 38.87 -4.40
C SER A 149 -17.48 37.84 -3.29
N CYS A 150 -18.57 37.12 -3.00
CA CYS A 150 -18.51 36.05 -2.02
C CYS A 150 -17.48 34.99 -2.45
N PRO A 151 -16.42 34.75 -1.65
CA PRO A 151 -15.45 33.68 -1.95
C PRO A 151 -15.96 32.28 -1.54
N CYS A 152 -17.27 32.04 -1.62
CA CYS A 152 -17.92 30.82 -1.13
C CYS A 152 -17.31 29.54 -1.78
N ALA A 153 -17.01 29.58 -3.08
CA ALA A 153 -16.36 28.49 -3.80
C ALA A 153 -14.92 28.24 -3.30
N LEU A 154 -14.22 29.27 -2.84
CA LEU A 154 -12.84 29.15 -2.35
C LEU A 154 -12.77 28.29 -1.07
N GLY A 155 -13.74 28.45 -0.17
CA GLY A 155 -13.82 27.68 1.09
C GLY A 155 -14.29 26.24 0.93
N LEU A 156 -15.08 25.93 -0.11
CA LEU A 156 -15.67 24.60 -0.33
C LEU A 156 -14.88 23.74 -1.32
N ALA A 157 -14.14 24.35 -2.25
CA ALA A 157 -13.46 23.62 -3.33
C ALA A 157 -12.46 22.58 -2.82
N THR A 158 -11.66 22.94 -1.83
CA THR A 158 -10.63 22.04 -1.30
C THR A 158 -11.21 20.87 -0.48
N PRO A 159 -12.07 21.08 0.55
CA PRO A 159 -12.64 19.99 1.32
C PRO A 159 -13.44 19.00 0.47
N VAL A 160 -14.26 19.48 -0.46
CA VAL A 160 -15.07 18.62 -1.33
C VAL A 160 -14.17 17.78 -2.25
N ALA A 161 -13.14 18.37 -2.85
CA ALA A 161 -12.23 17.63 -3.72
C ALA A 161 -11.43 16.57 -2.96
N ILE A 162 -10.99 16.87 -1.73
CA ILE A 162 -10.32 15.90 -0.86
C ILE A 162 -11.27 14.75 -0.50
N MET A 163 -12.48 15.05 -0.05
CA MET A 163 -13.48 14.05 0.32
C MET A 163 -13.80 13.11 -0.86
N VAL A 164 -14.03 13.66 -2.04
CA VAL A 164 -14.31 12.86 -3.24
C VAL A 164 -13.07 12.05 -3.65
N GLY A 165 -11.87 12.65 -3.55
CA GLY A 165 -10.62 11.99 -3.89
C GLY A 165 -10.30 10.83 -2.95
N THR A 166 -10.37 11.04 -1.64
CA THR A 166 -10.13 9.98 -0.64
C THR A 166 -11.19 8.90 -0.69
N GLY A 167 -12.46 9.26 -0.89
CA GLY A 167 -13.54 8.29 -1.12
C GLY A 167 -13.31 7.44 -2.37
N LYS A 168 -12.89 8.07 -3.49
CA LYS A 168 -12.57 7.33 -4.71
C LYS A 168 -11.33 6.44 -4.56
N GLY A 169 -10.35 6.88 -3.77
CA GLY A 169 -9.22 6.04 -3.37
C GLY A 169 -9.69 4.81 -2.60
N ALA A 170 -10.49 4.99 -1.57
CA ALA A 170 -11.00 3.92 -0.72
C ALA A 170 -11.82 2.88 -1.50
N GLU A 171 -12.68 3.30 -2.45
CA GLU A 171 -13.40 2.38 -3.35
C GLU A 171 -12.46 1.47 -4.17
N ASN A 172 -11.21 1.86 -4.37
CA ASN A 172 -10.21 1.10 -5.10
C ASN A 172 -9.15 0.47 -4.17
N GLY A 173 -9.41 0.42 -2.86
CA GLY A 173 -8.49 -0.16 -1.89
C GLY A 173 -7.27 0.72 -1.56
N ILE A 174 -7.33 2.03 -1.85
CA ILE A 174 -6.28 3.00 -1.56
C ILE A 174 -6.77 3.92 -0.44
N LEU A 175 -6.24 3.74 0.77
CA LEU A 175 -6.64 4.52 1.95
C LEU A 175 -5.61 5.61 2.21
N ILE A 176 -6.01 6.87 2.08
CA ILE A 176 -5.17 8.05 2.32
C ILE A 176 -5.62 8.67 3.64
N LYS A 177 -4.72 8.77 4.62
CA LYS A 177 -5.06 9.20 5.98
C LYS A 177 -5.26 10.69 6.18
N SER A 178 -4.76 11.52 5.27
CA SER A 178 -4.87 12.97 5.44
C SER A 178 -4.87 13.71 4.10
N GLY A 179 -5.48 14.91 4.08
CA GLY A 179 -5.37 15.81 2.94
C GLY A 179 -3.94 16.31 2.72
N GLU A 180 -3.09 16.30 3.76
CA GLU A 180 -1.66 16.61 3.65
C GLU A 180 -0.91 15.50 2.90
N ALA A 181 -1.15 14.24 3.24
CA ALA A 181 -0.61 13.09 2.51
C ALA A 181 -1.00 13.12 1.03
N LEU A 182 -2.26 13.46 0.74
CA LEU A 182 -2.75 13.64 -0.63
C LEU A 182 -1.97 14.77 -1.34
N GLU A 183 -1.67 15.88 -0.67
CA GLU A 183 -0.91 16.98 -1.26
C GLU A 183 0.56 16.63 -1.47
N ILE A 184 1.19 15.93 -0.52
CA ILE A 184 2.59 15.50 -0.62
C ILE A 184 2.76 14.50 -1.76
N ALA A 185 1.86 13.53 -1.92
CA ALA A 185 1.93 12.50 -2.94
C ALA A 185 2.07 13.06 -4.37
N GLN A 186 1.49 14.22 -4.67
CA GLN A 186 1.67 14.85 -5.99
C GLN A 186 3.09 15.39 -6.23
N SER A 187 3.84 15.70 -5.17
CA SER A 187 5.17 16.32 -5.23
C SER A 187 6.31 15.32 -5.16
N VAL A 188 6.00 14.04 -4.98
CA VAL A 188 6.98 12.95 -4.95
C VAL A 188 7.75 12.88 -6.27
N ASP A 189 9.06 12.90 -6.18
CA ASP A 189 10.00 12.74 -7.30
C ASP A 189 10.84 11.46 -7.19
N THR A 190 10.89 10.85 -6.01
CA THR A 190 11.65 9.64 -5.73
C THR A 190 10.81 8.66 -4.93
N VAL A 191 10.69 7.43 -5.43
CA VAL A 191 10.04 6.32 -4.72
C VAL A 191 11.11 5.34 -4.27
N VAL A 192 11.18 5.11 -2.97
CA VAL A 192 12.02 4.08 -2.36
C VAL A 192 11.13 2.89 -2.03
N MET A 193 11.52 1.70 -2.48
CA MET A 193 10.78 0.46 -2.26
C MET A 193 11.64 -0.53 -1.48
N ASP A 194 11.06 -1.15 -0.46
CA ASP A 194 11.66 -2.39 0.05
C ASP A 194 11.61 -3.48 -1.01
N LYS A 195 12.50 -4.47 -0.92
CA LYS A 195 12.46 -5.62 -1.81
C LYS A 195 11.38 -6.61 -1.37
N THR A 196 11.54 -7.13 -0.16
CA THR A 196 10.79 -8.29 0.34
C THR A 196 9.35 -7.92 0.68
N GLY A 197 8.37 -8.67 0.17
CA GLY A 197 6.95 -8.37 0.40
C GLY A 197 6.42 -7.16 -0.37
N THR A 198 7.29 -6.31 -0.94
CA THR A 198 6.93 -5.10 -1.70
C THR A 198 7.14 -5.30 -3.20
N ILE A 199 8.38 -5.45 -3.67
CA ILE A 199 8.69 -5.78 -5.07
C ILE A 199 8.45 -7.26 -5.34
N THR A 200 8.71 -8.10 -4.33
CA THR A 200 8.56 -9.55 -4.37
C THR A 200 7.37 -10.01 -3.52
N GLU A 201 6.99 -11.27 -3.65
CA GLU A 201 5.86 -11.87 -2.91
C GLU A 201 6.13 -11.99 -1.40
N GLY A 202 7.40 -11.89 -0.98
CA GLY A 202 7.80 -12.05 0.42
C GLY A 202 7.81 -13.51 0.88
N ARG A 203 7.68 -14.44 -0.05
CA ARG A 203 7.72 -15.89 0.18
C ARG A 203 8.72 -16.52 -0.76
N PRO A 204 9.81 -17.12 -0.24
CA PRO A 204 10.74 -17.85 -1.08
C PRO A 204 10.05 -19.03 -1.76
N GLU A 205 10.35 -19.23 -3.06
CA GLU A 205 9.92 -20.39 -3.81
C GLU A 205 11.15 -21.11 -4.36
N VAL A 206 11.07 -22.46 -4.46
CA VAL A 206 12.12 -23.24 -5.13
C VAL A 206 11.99 -23.04 -6.63
N THR A 207 12.92 -22.29 -7.22
CA THR A 207 12.92 -21.95 -8.65
C THR A 207 13.73 -22.93 -9.50
N VAL A 208 14.77 -23.54 -8.92
CA VAL A 208 15.64 -24.50 -9.63
C VAL A 208 15.94 -25.69 -8.74
N ILE A 209 15.89 -26.89 -9.35
CA ILE A 209 16.25 -28.15 -8.72
C ILE A 209 17.40 -28.77 -9.51
N VAL A 210 18.52 -29.02 -8.84
CA VAL A 210 19.69 -29.69 -9.42
C VAL A 210 19.97 -30.96 -8.66
N THR A 211 19.88 -32.10 -9.30
CA THR A 211 20.23 -33.41 -8.72
C THR A 211 21.69 -33.76 -8.96
N ALA A 212 22.30 -34.46 -8.04
CA ALA A 212 23.60 -35.08 -8.28
C ALA A 212 23.46 -36.31 -9.22
N ASP A 213 24.57 -36.73 -9.80
CA ASP A 213 24.59 -37.90 -10.69
C ASP A 213 24.07 -39.14 -9.98
N GLY A 214 23.08 -39.80 -10.61
CA GLY A 214 22.45 -41.02 -10.09
C GLY A 214 21.35 -40.78 -9.04
N VAL A 215 21.03 -39.54 -8.69
CA VAL A 215 19.94 -39.18 -7.77
C VAL A 215 18.72 -38.76 -8.56
N ALA A 216 17.58 -39.41 -8.35
CA ALA A 216 16.31 -38.97 -8.94
C ALA A 216 15.76 -37.76 -8.23
N GLU A 217 15.15 -36.80 -8.99
CA GLU A 217 14.54 -35.60 -8.42
C GLU A 217 13.50 -35.91 -7.33
N GLN A 218 12.69 -36.95 -7.54
CA GLN A 218 11.70 -37.42 -6.56
C GLN A 218 12.35 -37.82 -5.24
N GLN A 219 13.50 -38.51 -5.32
CA GLN A 219 14.25 -38.95 -4.15
C GLN A 219 14.86 -37.73 -3.40
N LEU A 220 15.48 -36.83 -4.13
CA LEU A 220 16.01 -35.57 -3.56
C LEU A 220 14.92 -34.79 -2.83
N LEU A 221 13.77 -34.58 -3.45
CA LEU A 221 12.66 -33.85 -2.84
C LEU A 221 12.04 -34.58 -1.64
N SER A 222 12.02 -35.91 -1.62
CA SER A 222 11.55 -36.69 -0.47
C SER A 222 12.49 -36.53 0.74
N PHE A 223 13.79 -36.55 0.52
CA PHE A 223 14.79 -36.29 1.57
C PHE A 223 14.77 -34.84 2.02
N ALA A 224 14.70 -33.89 1.06
CA ALA A 224 14.65 -32.47 1.35
C ALA A 224 13.43 -32.15 2.22
N ALA A 225 12.25 -32.63 1.85
CA ALA A 225 11.04 -32.44 2.64
C ALA A 225 11.13 -33.13 4.03
N GLY A 226 11.75 -34.27 4.12
CA GLY A 226 11.97 -34.95 5.40
C GLY A 226 12.88 -34.18 6.35
N LEU A 227 13.96 -33.57 5.82
CA LEU A 227 14.87 -32.73 6.58
C LEU A 227 14.21 -31.42 7.03
N GLU A 228 13.46 -30.79 6.14
CA GLU A 228 12.89 -29.46 6.38
C GLU A 228 11.54 -29.50 7.12
N GLN A 229 10.91 -30.66 7.28
CA GLN A 229 9.63 -30.82 7.98
C GLN A 229 9.69 -30.34 9.45
N GLY A 230 10.87 -30.42 10.07
CA GLY A 230 11.11 -29.97 11.45
C GLY A 230 11.65 -28.55 11.55
N SER A 231 11.81 -27.83 10.45
CA SER A 231 12.41 -26.49 10.39
C SER A 231 11.32 -25.42 10.28
N GLU A 232 11.47 -24.33 11.03
CA GLU A 232 10.61 -23.14 10.96
C GLU A 232 11.16 -22.06 10.00
N HIS A 233 12.21 -22.38 9.25
CA HIS A 233 12.85 -21.43 8.34
C HIS A 233 11.98 -21.21 7.08
N PRO A 234 11.86 -19.98 6.52
CA PRO A 234 11.08 -19.73 5.30
C PRO A 234 11.48 -20.58 4.09
N LEU A 235 12.75 -20.95 3.97
CA LEU A 235 13.22 -21.88 2.93
C LEU A 235 12.67 -23.31 3.10
N ALA A 236 12.40 -23.73 4.33
CA ALA A 236 11.78 -25.03 4.60
C ALA A 236 10.35 -25.06 4.05
N GLU A 237 9.58 -23.99 4.23
CA GLU A 237 8.24 -23.86 3.67
C GLU A 237 8.27 -23.96 2.13
N ALA A 238 9.25 -23.33 1.48
CA ALA A 238 9.45 -23.44 0.03
C ALA A 238 9.69 -24.88 -0.43
N VAL A 239 10.54 -25.62 0.29
CA VAL A 239 10.83 -27.04 0.02
C VAL A 239 9.58 -27.90 0.21
N MET A 240 8.86 -27.70 1.31
CA MET A 240 7.63 -28.45 1.59
C MET A 240 6.55 -28.17 0.55
N THR A 241 6.42 -26.93 0.09
CA THR A 241 5.45 -26.51 -0.93
C THR A 241 5.72 -27.22 -2.26
N VAL A 242 6.96 -27.24 -2.74
CA VAL A 242 7.30 -27.92 -4.01
C VAL A 242 7.13 -29.42 -3.91
N ALA A 243 7.48 -30.06 -2.78
CA ALA A 243 7.29 -31.47 -2.57
C ALA A 243 5.79 -31.84 -2.60
N LYS A 244 4.96 -31.07 -1.91
CA LYS A 244 3.49 -31.23 -1.88
C LYS A 244 2.87 -31.05 -3.27
N ALA A 245 3.27 -30.01 -4.02
CA ALA A 245 2.77 -29.74 -5.36
C ALA A 245 3.09 -30.89 -6.34
N LYS A 246 4.22 -31.58 -6.15
CA LYS A 246 4.61 -32.76 -6.94
C LYS A 246 4.09 -34.10 -6.37
N GLY A 247 3.31 -34.07 -5.29
CA GLY A 247 2.75 -35.28 -4.67
C GLY A 247 3.80 -36.16 -4.00
N ILE A 248 4.94 -35.61 -3.57
CA ILE A 248 6.06 -36.37 -2.98
C ILE A 248 5.91 -36.32 -1.44
N ALA A 249 5.88 -37.50 -0.84
CA ALA A 249 5.84 -37.64 0.61
C ALA A 249 7.23 -37.44 1.23
N PRO A 250 7.33 -36.69 2.37
CA PRO A 250 8.58 -36.56 3.11
C PRO A 250 9.11 -37.92 3.59
N GLN A 251 10.42 -38.12 3.49
CA GLN A 251 11.11 -39.25 4.11
C GLN A 251 11.08 -39.11 5.63
N ALA A 252 10.78 -40.19 6.33
CA ALA A 252 10.83 -40.19 7.79
C ALA A 252 12.28 -39.99 8.27
N MET A 253 12.50 -38.98 9.10
CA MET A 253 13.82 -38.63 9.65
C MET A 253 13.83 -38.82 11.17
N MET A 254 14.99 -39.15 11.70
CA MET A 254 15.29 -39.29 13.13
C MET A 254 16.45 -38.40 13.52
N ASP A 255 16.59 -38.13 14.81
CA ASP A 255 17.71 -37.34 15.36
C ASP A 255 17.84 -35.92 14.74
N PHE A 256 16.69 -35.26 14.41
CA PHE A 256 16.67 -33.93 13.81
C PHE A 256 17.38 -32.92 14.72
N ARG A 257 18.23 -32.05 14.11
CA ARG A 257 18.91 -30.93 14.76
C ARG A 257 18.95 -29.73 13.84
N ALA A 258 18.51 -28.59 14.33
CA ALA A 258 18.73 -27.31 13.67
C ALA A 258 20.09 -26.72 14.10
N LEU A 259 20.88 -26.27 13.13
CA LEU A 259 22.19 -25.65 13.30
C LEU A 259 22.07 -24.16 12.96
N PHE A 260 22.04 -23.30 13.98
CA PHE A 260 21.77 -21.86 13.79
C PHE A 260 22.70 -21.21 12.77
N GLY A 261 22.09 -20.57 11.74
CA GLY A 261 22.79 -19.93 10.64
C GLY A 261 23.57 -20.84 9.69
N ARG A 262 23.34 -22.19 9.76
CA ARG A 262 24.00 -23.21 8.93
C ARG A 262 23.02 -24.01 8.12
N GLY A 263 21.99 -24.56 8.77
CA GLY A 263 21.03 -25.48 8.19
C GLY A 263 20.50 -26.47 9.21
N VAL A 264 20.18 -27.66 8.73
CA VAL A 264 19.62 -28.77 9.52
C VAL A 264 20.35 -30.07 9.26
N GLU A 265 20.31 -31.00 10.21
CA GLU A 265 20.79 -32.35 10.06
C GLU A 265 19.82 -33.36 10.67
N ALA A 266 19.77 -34.58 10.11
CA ALA A 266 18.97 -35.69 10.62
C ALA A 266 19.54 -37.02 10.13
N LYS A 267 18.96 -38.15 10.57
CA LYS A 267 19.31 -39.47 10.12
C LYS A 267 18.11 -40.23 9.56
N ALA A 268 18.34 -41.01 8.53
CA ALA A 268 17.37 -41.95 8.02
C ALA A 268 18.09 -43.20 7.47
N ASP A 269 17.54 -44.40 7.68
CA ASP A 269 18.01 -45.67 7.13
C ASP A 269 19.52 -45.98 7.37
N GLY A 270 20.07 -45.42 8.47
CA GLY A 270 21.48 -45.60 8.86
C GLY A 270 22.44 -44.56 8.25
N HIS A 271 21.97 -43.62 7.41
CA HIS A 271 22.73 -42.58 6.80
C HIS A 271 22.49 -41.24 7.50
N ALA A 272 23.48 -40.35 7.47
CA ALA A 272 23.40 -39.00 7.96
C ALA A 272 23.04 -38.05 6.81
N TYR A 273 21.99 -37.22 7.01
CA TYR A 273 21.56 -36.25 6.05
C TYR A 273 21.79 -34.82 6.59
N ALA A 274 22.17 -33.93 5.72
CA ALA A 274 22.30 -32.49 6.03
C ALA A 274 21.69 -31.63 4.93
N ALA A 275 21.06 -30.53 5.32
CA ALA A 275 20.61 -29.48 4.42
C ALA A 275 21.08 -28.11 4.93
N GLY A 276 21.67 -27.28 4.07
CA GLY A 276 22.14 -25.98 4.51
C GLY A 276 22.99 -25.25 3.47
N ASN A 277 23.71 -24.23 3.98
CA ASN A 277 24.58 -23.40 3.15
C ASN A 277 25.95 -24.04 2.90
N ALA A 278 26.76 -23.41 2.01
CA ALA A 278 28.09 -23.91 1.67
C ALA A 278 28.99 -24.06 2.91
N LYS A 279 28.84 -23.21 3.92
CA LYS A 279 29.66 -23.25 5.14
C LYS A 279 29.37 -24.52 5.99
N LEU A 280 28.13 -24.99 6.03
CA LEU A 280 27.80 -26.26 6.67
C LEU A 280 28.47 -27.42 5.95
N MET A 281 28.47 -27.40 4.63
CA MET A 281 29.10 -28.46 3.82
C MET A 281 30.62 -28.50 4.01
N GLU A 282 31.26 -27.35 4.04
CA GLU A 282 32.68 -27.18 4.35
C GLU A 282 33.05 -27.73 5.75
N GLU A 283 32.27 -27.40 6.79
CA GLU A 283 32.46 -27.90 8.15
C GLU A 283 32.31 -29.42 8.25
N LYS A 284 31.50 -30.00 7.39
CA LYS A 284 31.31 -31.47 7.28
C LYS A 284 32.35 -32.13 6.35
N GLY A 285 33.22 -31.35 5.71
CA GLY A 285 34.23 -31.87 4.76
C GLY A 285 33.65 -32.36 3.45
N ILE A 286 32.45 -31.90 3.07
CA ILE A 286 31.78 -32.28 1.83
C ILE A 286 32.32 -31.43 0.69
N ASP A 287 32.79 -32.09 -0.39
CA ASP A 287 33.36 -31.42 -1.56
C ASP A 287 32.29 -30.71 -2.41
N LEU A 288 32.37 -29.39 -2.54
CA LEU A 288 31.51 -28.56 -3.38
C LEU A 288 32.12 -28.18 -4.72
N SER A 289 33.39 -28.55 -5.00
CA SER A 289 34.09 -28.16 -6.23
C SER A 289 33.32 -28.49 -7.52
N PRO A 290 32.57 -29.61 -7.64
CA PRO A 290 31.77 -29.89 -8.83
C PRO A 290 30.58 -28.96 -9.05
N TYR A 291 30.21 -28.18 -8.02
CA TYR A 291 29.02 -27.34 -8.02
C TYR A 291 29.33 -25.84 -7.92
N GLU A 292 30.60 -25.44 -7.81
CA GLU A 292 31.01 -24.02 -7.63
C GLU A 292 30.44 -23.10 -8.71
N ASP A 293 30.52 -23.47 -9.98
CA ASP A 293 29.98 -22.69 -11.08
C ASP A 293 28.44 -22.50 -10.98
N LYS A 294 27.73 -23.57 -10.58
CA LYS A 294 26.28 -23.53 -10.40
C LYS A 294 25.89 -22.69 -9.20
N LEU A 295 26.60 -22.81 -8.08
CA LEU A 295 26.38 -22.00 -6.89
C LEU A 295 26.63 -20.50 -7.16
N ALA A 296 27.67 -20.18 -7.94
CA ALA A 296 27.95 -18.84 -8.37
C ALA A 296 26.83 -18.29 -9.29
N ALA A 297 26.36 -19.11 -10.24
CA ALA A 297 25.25 -18.72 -11.12
C ALA A 297 23.96 -18.48 -10.33
N PHE A 298 23.62 -19.31 -9.34
CA PHE A 298 22.46 -19.08 -8.48
C PHE A 298 22.56 -17.77 -7.70
N ALA A 299 23.75 -17.44 -7.17
CA ALA A 299 23.98 -16.19 -6.50
C ALA A 299 23.85 -14.99 -7.45
N ASP A 300 24.30 -15.14 -8.70
CA ASP A 300 24.16 -14.12 -9.75
C ASP A 300 22.70 -13.91 -10.18
N ASP A 301 21.89 -14.98 -10.11
CA ASP A 301 20.45 -14.92 -10.39
C ASP A 301 19.60 -14.48 -9.18
N GLY A 302 20.25 -14.18 -8.05
CA GLY A 302 19.56 -13.73 -6.84
C GLY A 302 18.89 -14.86 -6.06
N CYS A 303 19.25 -16.12 -6.33
CA CYS A 303 18.73 -17.28 -5.63
C CYS A 303 19.59 -17.63 -4.42
N THR A 304 18.96 -18.14 -3.39
CA THR A 304 19.64 -18.74 -2.23
C THR A 304 19.74 -20.24 -2.43
N PRO A 305 20.95 -20.81 -2.60
CA PRO A 305 21.13 -22.24 -2.73
C PRO A 305 21.00 -22.93 -1.37
N LEU A 306 20.18 -23.97 -1.32
CA LEU A 306 20.08 -24.91 -0.21
C LEU A 306 20.68 -26.24 -0.67
N ILE A 307 21.80 -26.64 -0.10
CA ILE A 307 22.59 -27.80 -0.49
C ILE A 307 22.18 -29.00 0.37
N PHE A 308 21.88 -30.11 -0.26
CA PHE A 308 21.50 -31.37 0.40
C PHE A 308 22.60 -32.37 0.24
N ALA A 309 22.95 -33.04 1.34
CA ALA A 309 23.99 -34.06 1.37
C ALA A 309 23.54 -35.32 2.13
N GLU A 310 24.08 -36.43 1.72
CA GLU A 310 23.97 -37.76 2.36
C GLU A 310 25.38 -38.22 2.71
N ASP A 311 25.64 -38.45 3.98
CA ASP A 311 26.96 -38.74 4.54
C ASP A 311 28.02 -37.71 4.14
N ASP A 312 28.89 -38.02 3.18
CA ASP A 312 30.02 -37.21 2.72
C ASP A 312 29.84 -36.66 1.30
N ARG A 313 28.67 -36.86 0.66
CA ARG A 313 28.41 -36.44 -0.72
C ARG A 313 27.19 -35.57 -0.88
N VAL A 314 27.27 -34.64 -1.82
CA VAL A 314 26.11 -33.83 -2.25
C VAL A 314 25.15 -34.74 -3.03
N ILE A 315 23.86 -34.72 -2.66
CA ILE A 315 22.77 -35.41 -3.37
C ILE A 315 21.97 -34.45 -4.25
N GLY A 316 22.04 -33.15 -3.99
CA GLY A 316 21.41 -32.10 -4.84
C GLY A 316 21.41 -30.74 -4.22
N ILE A 317 20.95 -29.77 -5.01
CA ILE A 317 20.83 -28.38 -4.62
C ILE A 317 19.44 -27.89 -5.03
N LEU A 318 18.73 -27.26 -4.11
CA LEU A 318 17.52 -26.50 -4.39
C LEU A 318 17.86 -25.00 -4.32
N ALA A 319 17.63 -24.26 -5.39
CA ALA A 319 17.78 -22.81 -5.38
C ALA A 319 16.42 -22.17 -5.14
N ALA A 320 16.30 -21.41 -4.07
CA ALA A 320 15.09 -20.69 -3.72
C ALA A 320 15.31 -19.17 -3.92
N ALA A 321 14.31 -18.50 -4.46
CA ALA A 321 14.28 -17.06 -4.61
C ALA A 321 12.93 -16.53 -4.14
N ASP A 322 12.95 -15.30 -3.64
CA ASP A 322 11.74 -14.53 -3.43
C ASP A 322 11.31 -13.95 -4.78
N VAL A 323 10.20 -14.45 -5.30
CA VAL A 323 9.74 -14.20 -6.68
C VAL A 323 9.18 -12.78 -6.78
N GLU A 324 9.54 -12.07 -7.84
CA GLU A 324 8.98 -10.75 -8.12
C GLU A 324 7.49 -10.84 -8.44
N LYS A 325 6.68 -9.94 -7.87
CA LYS A 325 5.26 -9.85 -8.20
C LYS A 325 5.06 -9.55 -9.69
N ALA A 326 4.07 -10.14 -10.29
CA ALA A 326 3.79 -10.04 -11.72
C ALA A 326 3.64 -8.59 -12.21
N THR A 327 3.14 -7.69 -11.37
CA THR A 327 2.88 -6.29 -11.68
C THR A 327 4.03 -5.35 -11.34
N SER A 328 5.07 -5.79 -10.59
CA SER A 328 6.14 -4.92 -10.10
C SER A 328 6.90 -4.23 -11.22
N ARG A 329 7.25 -4.94 -12.28
CA ARG A 329 7.95 -4.36 -13.43
C ARG A 329 7.13 -3.30 -14.14
N GLU A 330 5.82 -3.53 -14.30
CA GLU A 330 4.92 -2.55 -14.90
C GLU A 330 4.77 -1.31 -14.01
N ALA A 331 4.63 -1.49 -12.70
CA ALA A 331 4.54 -0.39 -11.76
C ALA A 331 5.79 0.50 -11.80
N ILE A 332 6.98 -0.10 -11.82
CA ILE A 332 8.26 0.62 -11.94
C ILE A 332 8.31 1.42 -13.24
N ALA A 333 7.96 0.81 -14.38
CA ALA A 333 7.91 1.50 -15.66
C ALA A 333 6.94 2.71 -15.62
N ARG A 334 5.80 2.56 -14.98
CA ARG A 334 4.82 3.66 -14.83
C ARG A 334 5.31 4.78 -13.92
N PHE A 335 6.12 4.51 -12.89
CA PHE A 335 6.80 5.56 -12.12
C PHE A 335 7.76 6.35 -12.98
N HIS A 336 8.55 5.69 -13.84
CA HIS A 336 9.45 6.35 -14.79
C HIS A 336 8.69 7.23 -15.78
N GLU A 337 7.57 6.75 -16.34
CA GLU A 337 6.69 7.55 -17.21
C GLU A 337 6.17 8.81 -16.52
N MET A 338 6.04 8.77 -15.20
CA MET A 338 5.63 9.93 -14.39
C MET A 338 6.79 10.85 -14.00
N GLY A 339 8.03 10.54 -14.43
CA GLY A 339 9.26 11.27 -14.09
C GLY A 339 9.71 11.05 -12.64
N ILE A 340 9.38 9.91 -12.04
CA ILE A 340 9.71 9.55 -10.65
C ILE A 340 10.86 8.55 -10.69
N GLU A 341 11.96 8.85 -9.97
CA GLU A 341 13.08 7.94 -9.78
C GLU A 341 12.69 6.79 -8.85
N VAL A 342 13.10 5.56 -9.19
CA VAL A 342 12.84 4.37 -8.36
C VAL A 342 14.14 3.88 -7.74
N VAL A 343 14.15 3.75 -6.42
CA VAL A 343 15.27 3.25 -5.62
C VAL A 343 14.83 2.00 -4.87
N MET A 344 15.54 0.89 -5.04
CA MET A 344 15.31 -0.31 -4.24
C MET A 344 16.22 -0.30 -3.01
N LEU A 345 15.63 -0.57 -1.84
CA LEU A 345 16.33 -0.71 -0.57
C LEU A 345 16.21 -2.17 -0.11
N THR A 346 17.34 -2.83 0.20
CA THR A 346 17.32 -4.24 0.58
C THR A 346 18.43 -4.61 1.54
N GLY A 347 18.17 -5.59 2.40
CA GLY A 347 19.19 -6.24 3.24
C GLY A 347 20.07 -7.23 2.50
N ASP A 348 19.72 -7.60 1.26
CA ASP A 348 20.49 -8.54 0.46
C ASP A 348 21.91 -8.03 0.17
N ASN A 349 22.81 -8.97 -0.19
CA ASN A 349 24.13 -8.60 -0.69
C ASN A 349 24.04 -7.86 -2.04
N ALA A 350 25.10 -7.10 -2.35
CA ALA A 350 25.13 -6.24 -3.53
C ALA A 350 24.93 -7.00 -4.86
N ARG A 351 25.34 -8.28 -4.95
CA ARG A 351 25.26 -9.11 -6.16
C ARG A 351 23.80 -9.48 -6.46
N THR A 352 23.10 -10.00 -5.47
CA THR A 352 21.66 -10.32 -5.55
C THR A 352 20.83 -9.08 -5.86
N ALA A 353 21.09 -7.99 -5.14
CA ALA A 353 20.39 -6.73 -5.32
C ALA A 353 20.55 -6.16 -6.75
N GLU A 354 21.77 -6.23 -7.32
CA GLU A 354 22.06 -5.78 -8.68
C GLU A 354 21.35 -6.65 -9.73
N ALA A 355 21.23 -7.96 -9.51
CA ALA A 355 20.50 -8.86 -10.41
C ALA A 355 19.01 -8.46 -10.50
N ILE A 356 18.36 -8.21 -9.34
CA ILE A 356 16.96 -7.77 -9.30
C ILE A 356 16.81 -6.38 -9.92
N ARG A 357 17.71 -5.44 -9.61
CA ARG A 357 17.72 -4.09 -10.20
C ARG A 357 17.64 -4.14 -11.71
N ARG A 358 18.49 -4.96 -12.35
CA ARG A 358 18.54 -5.11 -13.81
C ARG A 358 17.26 -5.73 -14.37
N ARG A 359 16.73 -6.77 -13.72
CA ARG A 359 15.49 -7.45 -14.17
C ARG A 359 14.29 -6.52 -14.10
N MET A 360 14.18 -5.74 -13.03
CA MET A 360 13.06 -4.82 -12.81
C MET A 360 13.19 -3.48 -13.53
N GLY A 361 14.38 -3.13 -14.03
CA GLY A 361 14.63 -1.83 -14.67
C GLY A 361 14.71 -0.68 -13.67
N ILE A 362 15.15 -0.94 -12.43
CA ILE A 362 15.32 0.07 -11.38
C ILE A 362 16.62 0.83 -11.61
N GLU A 363 16.64 2.16 -11.37
CA GLU A 363 17.82 2.98 -11.60
C GLU A 363 18.87 2.79 -10.51
N LYS A 364 18.45 2.70 -9.26
CA LYS A 364 19.36 2.71 -8.11
C LYS A 364 19.00 1.64 -7.10
N VAL A 365 20.02 0.99 -6.56
CA VAL A 365 19.85 0.03 -5.44
C VAL A 365 20.78 0.39 -4.29
N ILE A 366 20.27 0.23 -3.08
CA ILE A 366 21.02 0.33 -1.82
C ILE A 366 20.93 -1.03 -1.15
N ALA A 367 22.04 -1.78 -1.21
CA ALA A 367 22.12 -3.15 -0.73
C ALA A 367 22.78 -3.24 0.66
N GLY A 368 22.57 -4.35 1.35
CA GLY A 368 23.20 -4.63 2.67
C GLY A 368 22.69 -3.73 3.80
N VAL A 369 21.46 -3.22 3.68
CA VAL A 369 20.88 -2.28 4.65
C VAL A 369 20.19 -3.05 5.78
N LEU A 370 20.65 -2.81 7.01
CA LEU A 370 19.97 -3.34 8.18
C LEU A 370 18.64 -2.61 8.41
N PRO A 371 17.62 -3.26 8.98
CA PRO A 371 16.30 -2.66 9.20
C PRO A 371 16.35 -1.30 9.92
N GLU A 372 17.18 -1.19 10.94
CA GLU A 372 17.41 0.03 11.74
C GLU A 372 18.00 1.21 10.94
N ASN A 373 18.69 0.92 9.83
CA ASN A 373 19.37 1.92 9.01
C ASN A 373 18.52 2.41 7.82
N LYS A 374 17.38 1.78 7.54
CA LYS A 374 16.50 2.15 6.40
C LYS A 374 16.09 3.63 6.48
N ALA A 375 15.65 4.10 7.65
CA ALA A 375 15.25 5.49 7.87
C ALA A 375 16.40 6.49 7.61
N ALA A 376 17.64 6.13 7.91
CA ALA A 376 18.80 6.99 7.66
C ALA A 376 19.06 7.21 6.16
N HIS A 377 18.81 6.19 5.32
CA HIS A 377 18.90 6.31 3.87
C HIS A 377 17.79 7.20 3.29
N ILE A 378 16.56 7.10 3.79
CA ILE A 378 15.46 8.02 3.43
C ILE A 378 15.85 9.46 3.77
N LYS A 379 16.30 9.70 5.01
CA LYS A 379 16.75 11.04 5.46
C LYS A 379 17.88 11.60 4.61
N LYS A 380 18.80 10.75 4.14
CA LYS A 380 19.88 11.16 3.25
C LYS A 380 19.33 11.67 1.90
N LEU A 381 18.44 10.92 1.26
CA LEU A 381 17.78 11.34 0.01
C LEU A 381 17.03 12.66 0.18
N GLN A 382 16.30 12.82 1.29
CA GLN A 382 15.62 14.08 1.63
C GLN A 382 16.61 15.24 1.78
N SER A 383 17.79 15.00 2.39
CA SER A 383 18.83 16.04 2.53
C SER A 383 19.50 16.43 1.20
N GLU A 384 19.42 15.55 0.19
CA GLU A 384 19.86 15.80 -1.18
C GLU A 384 18.82 16.58 -2.00
N GLY A 385 17.64 16.86 -1.41
CA GLY A 385 16.57 17.68 -1.98
C GLY A 385 15.43 16.88 -2.62
N HIS A 386 15.43 15.56 -2.50
CA HIS A 386 14.37 14.69 -3.01
C HIS A 386 13.11 14.72 -2.14
N ARG A 387 11.96 14.63 -2.79
CA ARG A 387 10.68 14.34 -2.16
C ARG A 387 10.40 12.85 -2.22
N VAL A 388 10.63 12.18 -1.09
CA VAL A 388 10.70 10.73 -1.01
C VAL A 388 9.38 10.12 -0.57
N ALA A 389 8.83 9.21 -1.38
CA ALA A 389 7.85 8.24 -0.91
C ALA A 389 8.55 6.92 -0.57
N MET A 390 8.26 6.35 0.61
CA MET A 390 8.69 4.99 0.98
C MET A 390 7.52 4.04 0.83
N ILE A 391 7.74 2.91 0.13
CA ILE A 391 6.76 1.81 0.01
C ILE A 391 7.34 0.58 0.69
N GLY A 392 6.59 0.01 1.62
CA GLY A 392 7.00 -1.17 2.39
C GLY A 392 5.82 -1.93 2.98
N ASP A 393 6.06 -3.10 3.56
CA ASP A 393 5.04 -3.96 4.19
C ASP A 393 4.60 -3.49 5.59
N GLY A 394 5.30 -2.52 6.15
CA GLY A 394 4.97 -1.83 7.40
C GLY A 394 5.53 -2.44 8.68
N ILE A 395 5.91 -3.71 8.72
CA ILE A 395 6.42 -4.34 9.95
C ILE A 395 7.88 -3.93 10.20
N ASN A 396 8.75 -4.20 9.22
CA ASN A 396 10.17 -3.92 9.32
C ASN A 396 10.53 -2.52 8.82
N ASP A 397 9.62 -1.89 8.08
CA ASP A 397 9.82 -0.60 7.41
C ASP A 397 9.19 0.58 8.16
N ALA A 398 8.49 0.34 9.26
CA ALA A 398 7.77 1.37 10.01
C ALA A 398 8.62 2.64 10.29
N PRO A 399 9.89 2.55 10.72
CA PRO A 399 10.72 3.74 10.91
C PRO A 399 11.04 4.47 9.60
N ALA A 400 11.17 3.75 8.48
CA ALA A 400 11.44 4.33 7.16
C ALA A 400 10.19 4.95 6.55
N LEU A 401 9.02 4.32 6.72
CA LEU A 401 7.72 4.86 6.33
C LEU A 401 7.44 6.17 7.06
N ALA A 402 7.63 6.21 8.38
CA ALA A 402 7.44 7.41 9.19
C ALA A 402 8.47 8.53 8.88
N GLN A 403 9.68 8.19 8.41
CA GLN A 403 10.72 9.17 8.04
C GLN A 403 10.47 9.80 6.67
N ALA A 404 9.85 9.08 5.74
CA ALA A 404 9.61 9.55 4.38
C ALA A 404 8.69 10.79 4.35
N ASP A 405 8.72 11.55 3.26
CA ASP A 405 7.72 12.61 3.05
C ASP A 405 6.32 11.99 2.88
N LEU A 406 6.25 10.80 2.29
CA LEU A 406 5.04 10.01 2.14
C LEU A 406 5.33 8.54 2.43
N GLY A 407 4.81 8.00 3.52
CA GLY A 407 4.84 6.56 3.81
C GLY A 407 3.65 5.85 3.15
N ILE A 408 3.90 4.81 2.38
CA ILE A 408 2.86 3.96 1.75
C ILE A 408 3.05 2.53 2.23
N ALA A 409 2.14 2.02 3.04
CA ALA A 409 2.12 0.62 3.42
C ALA A 409 1.38 -0.22 2.38
N ILE A 410 1.95 -1.37 2.00
CA ILE A 410 1.39 -2.30 1.02
C ILE A 410 0.93 -3.59 1.70
N GLY A 411 -0.28 -4.05 1.36
CA GLY A 411 -0.85 -5.25 1.95
C GLY A 411 -1.37 -5.00 3.37
N ALA A 412 -2.62 -4.60 3.52
CA ALA A 412 -3.24 -4.26 4.80
C ALA A 412 -3.40 -5.48 5.72
N GLY A 413 -2.28 -5.98 6.25
CA GLY A 413 -2.30 -7.14 7.15
C GLY A 413 -1.96 -6.84 8.61
N THR A 414 -1.36 -5.68 8.93
CA THR A 414 -0.88 -5.41 10.29
C THR A 414 -1.29 -4.02 10.76
N ASP A 415 -1.71 -3.93 12.03
CA ASP A 415 -2.05 -2.66 12.68
C ASP A 415 -0.86 -1.68 12.66
N VAL A 416 0.37 -2.20 12.69
CA VAL A 416 1.62 -1.41 12.64
C VAL A 416 1.79 -0.71 11.28
N ALA A 417 1.43 -1.37 10.17
CA ALA A 417 1.48 -0.77 8.84
C ALA A 417 0.47 0.38 8.72
N ILE A 418 -0.75 0.12 9.20
CA ILE A 418 -1.80 1.14 9.23
C ILE A 418 -1.37 2.35 10.07
N GLU A 419 -0.71 2.15 11.21
CA GLU A 419 -0.34 3.21 12.13
C GLU A 419 0.83 4.08 11.62
N SER A 420 1.80 3.47 10.93
CA SER A 420 3.06 4.11 10.56
C SER A 420 3.05 4.83 9.21
N ALA A 421 2.12 4.50 8.30
CA ALA A 421 2.09 5.04 6.94
C ALA A 421 1.05 6.16 6.78
N ASP A 422 1.25 7.04 5.81
CA ASP A 422 0.32 8.10 5.41
C ASP A 422 -0.76 7.61 4.43
N ALA A 423 -0.45 6.55 3.69
CA ALA A 423 -1.39 5.85 2.83
C ALA A 423 -1.23 4.34 2.99
N VAL A 424 -2.34 3.61 2.88
CA VAL A 424 -2.37 2.15 2.99
C VAL A 424 -3.02 1.57 1.74
N LEU A 425 -2.34 0.62 1.12
CA LEU A 425 -2.85 -0.14 -0.02
C LEU A 425 -3.41 -1.47 0.49
N MET A 426 -4.70 -1.68 0.30
CA MET A 426 -5.38 -2.89 0.77
C MET A 426 -4.89 -4.14 0.04
N LYS A 427 -4.49 -3.98 -1.22
CA LYS A 427 -3.86 -5.04 -2.01
C LYS A 427 -2.35 -4.98 -1.89
N SER A 428 -1.71 -6.13 -2.08
CA SER A 428 -0.26 -6.22 -2.18
C SER A 428 0.24 -5.98 -3.61
N ASP A 429 -0.26 -4.90 -4.26
CA ASP A 429 0.04 -4.55 -5.65
C ASP A 429 0.66 -3.14 -5.77
N LEU A 430 1.85 -3.05 -6.36
CA LEU A 430 2.56 -1.78 -6.60
C LEU A 430 1.85 -0.86 -7.60
N LEU A 431 0.97 -1.37 -8.46
CA LEU A 431 0.15 -0.54 -9.35
C LEU A 431 -0.83 0.34 -8.58
N ASP A 432 -1.23 -0.07 -7.37
CA ASP A 432 -2.08 0.76 -6.51
C ASP A 432 -1.29 1.94 -5.94
N ALA A 433 0.02 1.81 -5.70
CA ALA A 433 0.88 2.94 -5.32
C ALA A 433 1.00 3.96 -6.48
N VAL A 434 1.16 3.48 -7.72
CA VAL A 434 1.11 4.35 -8.91
C VAL A 434 -0.23 5.08 -8.99
N SER A 435 -1.32 4.34 -8.75
CA SER A 435 -2.69 4.87 -8.79
C SER A 435 -2.93 5.90 -7.69
N ALA A 436 -2.39 5.70 -6.49
CA ALA A 436 -2.45 6.67 -5.38
C ALA A 436 -1.80 8.01 -5.74
N ILE A 437 -0.60 7.99 -6.33
CA ILE A 437 0.09 9.21 -6.75
C ILE A 437 -0.65 9.88 -7.93
N ARG A 438 -1.17 9.11 -8.89
CA ARG A 438 -1.99 9.65 -10.01
C ARG A 438 -3.28 10.29 -9.52
N LEU A 439 -3.98 9.63 -8.59
CA LEU A 439 -5.19 10.17 -7.95
C LEU A 439 -4.89 11.50 -7.27
N SER A 440 -3.80 11.57 -6.50
CA SER A 440 -3.34 12.78 -5.84
C SER A 440 -3.10 13.92 -6.84
N LYS A 441 -2.35 13.66 -7.92
CA LYS A 441 -2.11 14.65 -8.99
C LYS A 441 -3.43 15.17 -9.60
N ALA A 442 -4.41 14.27 -9.82
CA ALA A 442 -5.71 14.63 -10.38
C ALA A 442 -6.53 15.51 -9.42
N VAL A 443 -6.59 15.13 -8.14
CA VAL A 443 -7.32 15.89 -7.10
C VAL A 443 -6.72 17.27 -6.94
N LEU A 444 -5.40 17.39 -6.82
CA LEU A 444 -4.72 18.69 -6.67
C LEU A 444 -4.88 19.57 -7.91
N LYS A 445 -4.86 18.99 -9.11
CA LYS A 445 -5.16 19.71 -10.36
C LYS A 445 -6.59 20.26 -10.31
N ASN A 446 -7.57 19.47 -9.91
CA ASN A 446 -8.96 19.90 -9.78
C ASN A 446 -9.10 21.02 -8.75
N ILE A 447 -8.45 20.93 -7.59
CA ILE A 447 -8.45 22.00 -6.58
C ILE A 447 -7.89 23.29 -7.18
N LYS A 448 -6.74 23.25 -7.85
CA LYS A 448 -6.10 24.43 -8.48
C LYS A 448 -7.01 25.06 -9.55
N GLU A 449 -7.65 24.25 -10.37
CA GLU A 449 -8.61 24.71 -11.39
C GLU A 449 -9.83 25.38 -10.75
N ASN A 450 -10.41 24.77 -9.72
CA ASN A 450 -11.54 25.34 -9.00
C ASN A 450 -11.19 26.68 -8.32
N LEU A 451 -10.01 26.78 -7.70
CA LEU A 451 -9.52 28.02 -7.10
C LEU A 451 -9.29 29.09 -8.18
N PHE A 452 -8.73 28.74 -9.32
CA PHE A 452 -8.53 29.66 -10.44
C PHE A 452 -9.86 30.21 -10.93
N TRP A 453 -10.85 29.39 -11.20
CA TRP A 453 -12.15 29.83 -11.68
C TRP A 453 -12.90 30.68 -10.65
N ALA A 454 -12.81 30.30 -9.38
CA ALA A 454 -13.40 31.08 -8.29
C ALA A 454 -12.81 32.50 -8.18
N LEU A 455 -11.51 32.67 -8.45
CA LEU A 455 -10.87 34.00 -8.41
C LEU A 455 -11.11 34.79 -9.68
N ILE A 456 -10.99 34.19 -10.87
CA ILE A 456 -11.14 34.90 -12.14
C ILE A 456 -12.57 35.46 -12.33
N TYR A 457 -13.58 34.67 -11.87
CA TYR A 457 -14.96 35.14 -11.85
C TYR A 457 -15.08 36.47 -11.09
N ASN A 458 -14.52 36.56 -9.90
CA ASN A 458 -14.56 37.75 -9.09
C ASN A 458 -13.81 38.93 -9.73
N VAL A 459 -12.64 38.67 -10.33
CA VAL A 459 -11.85 39.71 -11.04
C VAL A 459 -12.65 40.33 -12.18
N ILE A 460 -13.48 39.56 -12.88
CA ILE A 460 -14.32 40.02 -13.97
C ILE A 460 -15.59 40.71 -13.43
N CYS A 461 -16.25 40.12 -12.44
CA CYS A 461 -17.56 40.58 -11.99
C CYS A 461 -17.50 41.80 -11.08
N ILE A 462 -16.42 41.99 -10.29
CA ILE A 462 -16.28 43.16 -9.41
C ILE A 462 -16.30 44.49 -10.19
N PRO A 463 -15.53 44.72 -11.27
CA PRO A 463 -15.61 45.92 -12.09
C PRO A 463 -16.99 46.13 -12.70
N LEU A 464 -17.63 45.04 -13.16
CA LEU A 464 -19.00 45.14 -13.71
C LEU A 464 -20.02 45.52 -12.64
N ALA A 465 -19.89 44.96 -11.44
CA ALA A 465 -20.72 45.30 -10.28
C ALA A 465 -20.48 46.75 -9.80
N ALA A 466 -19.25 47.23 -9.91
CA ALA A 466 -18.90 48.63 -9.63
C ALA A 466 -19.52 49.61 -10.62
N GLY A 467 -20.18 49.13 -11.67
CA GLY A 467 -20.91 49.98 -12.64
C GLY A 467 -20.06 50.58 -13.73
N ILE A 468 -18.89 50.01 -14.07
CA ILE A 468 -17.99 50.50 -15.14
C ILE A 468 -18.72 50.65 -16.47
N LEU A 469 -19.67 49.75 -16.78
CA LEU A 469 -20.44 49.80 -18.02
C LEU A 469 -21.65 50.74 -17.96
N TYR A 470 -22.01 51.26 -16.79
CA TYR A 470 -23.22 52.07 -16.63
C TYR A 470 -23.15 53.41 -17.37
N PRO A 471 -22.04 54.20 -17.33
CA PRO A 471 -21.97 55.45 -18.04
C PRO A 471 -22.05 55.34 -19.55
N ALA A 472 -21.53 54.23 -20.14
CA ALA A 472 -21.47 54.05 -21.59
C ALA A 472 -22.70 53.31 -22.16
N PHE A 473 -23.23 52.32 -21.40
CA PHE A 473 -24.26 51.41 -21.91
C PHE A 473 -25.54 51.38 -21.05
N GLY A 474 -25.60 52.06 -19.93
CA GLY A 474 -26.73 51.98 -19.00
C GLY A 474 -26.87 50.63 -18.32
N ILE A 475 -25.85 49.74 -18.44
CA ILE A 475 -25.90 48.35 -17.90
C ILE A 475 -25.44 48.40 -16.45
N LYS A 476 -26.32 47.94 -15.56
CA LYS A 476 -26.04 47.72 -14.14
C LYS A 476 -26.23 46.26 -13.81
N LEU A 477 -25.27 45.63 -13.17
CA LEU A 477 -25.45 44.29 -12.58
C LEU A 477 -26.38 44.40 -11.36
N SER A 478 -27.36 43.51 -11.31
CA SER A 478 -28.22 43.35 -10.14
C SER A 478 -27.60 42.36 -9.14
N PRO A 479 -27.72 42.56 -7.82
CA PRO A 479 -27.30 41.56 -6.82
C PRO A 479 -27.98 40.20 -6.97
N ILE A 480 -29.07 40.12 -7.73
CA ILE A 480 -29.83 38.87 -8.00
C ILE A 480 -29.13 37.99 -9.04
N ILE A 481 -28.21 38.55 -9.84
CA ILE A 481 -27.49 37.84 -10.93
C ILE A 481 -26.16 37.21 -10.41
N GLY A 482 -25.72 37.56 -9.21
CA GLY A 482 -24.47 37.09 -8.59
C GLY A 482 -24.58 35.80 -7.80
#